data_c1c73a90c23b8d5a722df3fc007e36f5
#
_entry.id   c1c73a90c23b8d5a722df3fc007e36f5
#
_cell.length_a   1.000
_cell.length_b   1.000
_cell.length_c   1.000
_cell.angle_alpha   90.00
_cell.angle_beta   90.00
_cell.angle_gamma   90.00
#
_symmetry.space_group_name_H-M   'P 1'
#
loop_
_entity.id
_entity.type
_entity.pdbx_description
1 polymer ?
#
loop_
_entity_poly.entity_id
_entity_poly.type
_entity_poly.pdbx_seq_one_letter_code
_entity_poly.pdbx_strand_id
1 'polypeptide(L)'
;MTPPPPADQPPGAAGSSRSAALAADGIRQIPDATSGAVAGLDPGRSKCGLVRTDPQRRRILEAGVLAPPQALDLLLQWQRQGLALVVLGDGTGHRSWQQQLEPWLPVALVQERGTTLEARERYWQIEPARGWRLLLPRGLRQPPRDWDDVVAQILVERWLGRYLPRQLAGGDGERRAQKRARTVKA
;
A
#
# COMPACT_ATOMS: atom_id res chain seq x y z
N MET A 1 32.76 -31.07 66.46
CA MET A 1 32.07 -29.80 66.11
C MET A 1 32.25 -29.58 64.61
N THR A 2 31.23 -29.95 63.84
CA THR A 2 31.22 -29.85 62.38
C THR A 2 30.45 -28.57 62.04
N PRO A 3 30.98 -27.71 61.18
CA PRO A 3 30.28 -26.50 60.82
C PRO A 3 29.06 -26.82 59.95
N PRO A 4 28.01 -25.98 59.94
CA PRO A 4 26.80 -26.19 59.18
C PRO A 4 27.03 -25.85 57.66
N PRO A 5 26.25 -26.44 56.76
CA PRO A 5 26.34 -26.17 55.29
C PRO A 5 25.82 -24.79 54.98
N PRO A 6 26.30 -24.19 53.87
CA PRO A 6 25.86 -22.88 53.42
C PRO A 6 24.45 -22.92 52.86
N ALA A 7 23.73 -21.83 53.08
CA ALA A 7 22.35 -21.62 52.69
C ALA A 7 22.14 -21.66 51.16
N ASP A 8 21.04 -22.26 50.77
CA ASP A 8 20.47 -22.32 49.42
C ASP A 8 20.27 -20.93 48.83
N GLN A 9 20.89 -20.72 47.69
CA GLN A 9 20.55 -19.57 46.80
C GLN A 9 19.42 -20.00 45.85
N PRO A 10 18.40 -19.18 45.67
CA PRO A 10 17.36 -19.49 44.67
C PRO A 10 17.91 -19.39 43.25
N PRO A 11 17.50 -20.29 42.35
CA PRO A 11 17.93 -20.23 40.94
C PRO A 11 17.36 -19.00 40.25
N GLY A 12 18.26 -18.24 39.67
CA GLY A 12 17.93 -17.08 38.83
C GLY A 12 17.01 -17.46 37.69
N ALA A 13 15.94 -16.72 37.58
CA ALA A 13 14.99 -16.80 36.51
C ALA A 13 15.62 -16.31 35.21
N ALA A 14 16.20 -17.22 34.46
CA ALA A 14 16.51 -17.03 33.03
C ALA A 14 15.36 -17.59 32.20
N GLY A 15 14.24 -16.93 32.26
CA GLY A 15 13.10 -17.15 31.39
C GLY A 15 13.23 -16.37 30.09
N SER A 16 14.20 -16.72 29.26
CA SER A 16 14.19 -16.28 27.87
C SER A 16 13.13 -17.08 27.12
N SER A 17 12.00 -16.47 26.93
CA SER A 17 10.94 -16.93 26.05
C SER A 17 11.41 -17.00 24.61
N ARG A 18 11.94 -18.16 24.21
CA ARG A 18 12.02 -18.59 22.81
C ARG A 18 10.66 -19.14 22.42
N SER A 19 9.72 -18.25 22.17
CA SER A 19 8.47 -18.57 21.47
C SER A 19 8.33 -17.66 20.29
N ALA A 20 9.13 -17.93 19.27
CA ALA A 20 8.97 -17.34 17.96
C ALA A 20 9.58 -18.29 16.94
N ALA A 21 8.89 -19.37 16.70
CA ALA A 21 9.17 -20.18 15.54
C ALA A 21 7.90 -20.88 15.12
N LEU A 22 7.56 -20.65 13.90
CA LEU A 22 6.59 -21.29 13.01
C LEU A 22 5.51 -20.31 12.55
N ALA A 23 5.95 -19.29 11.80
CA ALA A 23 5.11 -18.70 10.78
C ALA A 23 5.66 -19.16 9.44
N ALA A 24 4.82 -19.88 8.73
CA ALA A 24 5.09 -20.46 7.43
C ALA A 24 5.54 -19.41 6.41
N ASP A 25 6.48 -19.87 5.58
CA ASP A 25 6.82 -19.38 4.24
C ASP A 25 6.86 -17.86 3.97
N GLY A 26 8.06 -17.32 4.02
CA GLY A 26 8.49 -16.31 3.06
C GLY A 26 8.16 -14.86 3.35
N ILE A 27 7.50 -14.52 4.44
CA ILE A 27 7.38 -13.12 4.87
C ILE A 27 8.65 -12.77 5.63
N ARG A 28 9.62 -12.15 4.95
CA ARG A 28 10.71 -11.44 5.63
C ARG A 28 10.04 -10.52 6.66
N GLN A 29 10.36 -10.69 7.92
CA GLN A 29 9.91 -9.80 8.98
C GLN A 29 10.36 -8.39 8.61
N ILE A 30 9.39 -7.58 8.17
CA ILE A 30 9.61 -6.16 7.93
C ILE A 30 9.86 -5.58 9.32
N PRO A 31 10.96 -4.81 9.51
CA PRO A 31 11.13 -4.06 10.75
C PRO A 31 9.83 -3.33 11.05
N ASP A 32 9.44 -3.32 12.30
CA ASP A 32 8.23 -2.65 12.78
C ASP A 32 8.26 -1.16 12.39
N ALA A 33 7.98 -0.91 11.12
CA ALA A 33 7.92 0.42 10.55
C ALA A 33 6.60 1.03 10.99
N THR A 34 6.48 1.32 12.29
CA THR A 34 5.28 1.88 12.91
C THR A 34 4.98 3.29 12.42
N SER A 35 5.89 3.94 11.69
CA SER A 35 5.71 5.30 11.18
C SER A 35 6.28 5.47 9.77
N GLY A 36 5.75 6.47 9.06
CA GLY A 36 6.13 6.81 7.70
C GLY A 36 5.13 6.35 6.65
N ALA A 37 5.12 7.05 5.53
CA ALA A 37 4.23 6.76 4.41
C ALA A 37 4.53 5.37 3.82
N VAL A 38 3.51 4.74 3.26
CA VAL A 38 3.62 3.47 2.54
C VAL A 38 3.15 3.70 1.10
N ALA A 39 3.88 3.14 0.14
CA ALA A 39 3.43 3.07 -1.24
C ALA A 39 2.86 1.69 -1.56
N GLY A 40 1.85 1.65 -2.43
CA GLY A 40 1.42 0.44 -3.11
C GLY A 40 1.94 0.45 -4.53
N LEU A 41 2.39 -0.69 -5.01
CA LEU A 41 2.82 -0.90 -6.39
C LEU A 41 2.15 -2.16 -6.96
N ASP A 42 1.35 -1.96 -8.00
CA ASP A 42 0.83 -3.01 -8.88
C ASP A 42 1.69 -3.07 -10.14
N PRO A 43 2.59 -4.07 -10.29
CA PRO A 43 3.57 -4.10 -11.36
C PRO A 43 2.98 -4.68 -12.66
N GLY A 44 2.72 -3.83 -13.65
CA GLY A 44 2.39 -4.26 -15.01
C GLY A 44 3.57 -4.18 -15.99
N ARG A 45 3.45 -4.82 -17.15
CA ARG A 45 4.51 -4.82 -18.20
C ARG A 45 4.70 -3.46 -18.85
N SER A 46 3.62 -2.75 -19.15
CA SER A 46 3.63 -1.46 -19.83
C SER A 46 3.23 -0.30 -18.94
N LYS A 47 2.55 -0.57 -17.85
CA LYS A 47 2.06 0.42 -16.89
C LYS A 47 1.99 -0.20 -15.51
N CYS A 48 2.21 0.62 -14.50
CA CYS A 48 2.17 0.25 -13.09
C CYS A 48 1.14 1.12 -12.37
N GLY A 49 0.35 0.52 -11.50
CA GLY A 49 -0.48 1.24 -10.55
C GLY A 49 0.33 1.64 -9.33
N LEU A 50 0.15 2.89 -8.88
CA LEU A 50 0.85 3.45 -7.74
C LEU A 50 -0.10 4.20 -6.84
N VAL A 51 0.11 4.05 -5.53
CA VAL A 51 -0.50 4.90 -4.50
C VAL A 51 0.51 5.23 -3.43
N ARG A 52 0.32 6.37 -2.74
CA ARG A 52 1.06 6.73 -1.52
C ARG A 52 0.10 7.15 -0.41
N THR A 53 0.33 6.65 0.80
CA THR A 53 -0.41 7.05 2.00
C THR A 53 0.16 8.33 2.62
N ASP A 54 -0.59 8.91 3.57
CA ASP A 54 -0.01 9.83 4.54
C ASP A 54 0.95 9.08 5.50
N PRO A 55 1.83 9.80 6.23
CA PRO A 55 2.77 9.17 7.17
C PRO A 55 2.09 8.35 8.28
N GLN A 56 0.86 8.67 8.64
CA GLN A 56 0.05 7.95 9.63
C GLN A 56 -0.73 6.79 9.01
N ARG A 57 -0.61 6.59 7.68
CA ARG A 57 -1.26 5.50 6.93
C ARG A 57 -2.78 5.49 7.05
N ARG A 58 -3.40 6.68 7.20
CA ARG A 58 -4.86 6.82 7.38
C ARG A 58 -5.62 7.08 6.10
N ARG A 59 -4.92 7.53 5.05
CA ARG A 59 -5.53 7.93 3.77
C ARG A 59 -4.52 7.85 2.63
N ILE A 60 -5.03 7.75 1.41
CA ILE A 60 -4.23 7.84 0.18
C ILE A 60 -4.11 9.32 -0.21
N LEU A 61 -2.88 9.82 -0.34
CA LEU A 61 -2.57 11.19 -0.76
C LEU A 61 -2.29 11.30 -2.26
N GLU A 62 -1.70 10.26 -2.85
CA GLU A 62 -1.35 10.22 -4.27
C GLU A 62 -1.76 8.88 -4.86
N ALA A 63 -2.25 8.91 -6.10
CA ALA A 63 -2.63 7.72 -6.86
C ALA A 63 -2.45 7.99 -8.35
N GLY A 64 -1.95 7.02 -9.10
CA GLY A 64 -1.74 7.16 -10.53
C GLY A 64 -1.36 5.86 -11.21
N VAL A 65 -1.40 5.89 -12.54
CA VAL A 65 -0.93 4.81 -13.40
C VAL A 65 0.17 5.39 -14.29
N LEU A 66 1.37 4.80 -14.24
CA LEU A 66 2.58 5.29 -14.87
C LEU A 66 3.30 4.18 -15.64
N ALA A 67 4.12 4.53 -16.61
CA ALA A 67 5.04 3.58 -17.22
C ALA A 67 6.11 3.13 -16.20
N PRO A 68 6.64 1.90 -16.31
CA PRO A 68 7.57 1.34 -15.32
C PRO A 68 8.77 2.24 -14.96
N PRO A 69 9.48 2.90 -15.90
CA PRO A 69 10.57 3.81 -15.54
C PRO A 69 10.09 4.99 -14.69
N GLN A 70 8.96 5.60 -15.06
CA GLN A 70 8.39 6.73 -14.33
C GLN A 70 7.89 6.32 -12.94
N ALA A 71 7.38 5.10 -12.82
CA ALA A 71 6.95 4.53 -11.54
C ALA A 71 8.15 4.36 -10.59
N LEU A 72 9.29 3.88 -11.09
CA LEU A 72 10.51 3.76 -10.30
C LEU A 72 11.03 5.13 -9.85
N ASP A 73 11.11 6.09 -10.77
CA ASP A 73 11.55 7.47 -10.46
C ASP A 73 10.67 8.10 -9.38
N LEU A 74 9.35 7.92 -9.46
CA LEU A 74 8.41 8.44 -8.48
C LEU A 74 8.58 7.77 -7.11
N LEU A 75 8.79 6.46 -7.06
CA LEU A 75 9.06 5.73 -5.80
C LEU A 75 10.35 6.22 -5.13
N LEU A 76 11.42 6.44 -5.91
CA LEU A 76 12.67 7.01 -5.40
C LEU A 76 12.52 8.48 -4.96
N GLN A 77 11.67 9.25 -5.63
CA GLN A 77 11.30 10.59 -5.17
C GLN A 77 10.56 10.54 -3.84
N TRP A 78 9.57 9.65 -3.69
CA TRP A 78 8.84 9.47 -2.43
C TRP A 78 9.75 8.95 -1.31
N GLN A 79 10.72 8.10 -1.62
CA GLN A 79 11.73 7.65 -0.67
C GLN A 79 12.48 8.85 -0.04
N ARG A 80 12.91 9.81 -0.85
CA ARG A 80 13.54 11.06 -0.37
C ARG A 80 12.59 11.93 0.46
N GLN A 81 11.28 11.74 0.32
CA GLN A 81 10.23 12.42 1.08
C GLN A 81 9.74 11.65 2.31
N GLY A 82 10.43 10.57 2.71
CA GLY A 82 10.10 9.79 3.89
C GLY A 82 9.14 8.61 3.65
N LEU A 83 9.09 8.07 2.42
CA LEU A 83 8.45 6.78 2.18
C LEU A 83 9.22 5.69 2.93
N ALA A 84 8.53 4.93 3.76
CA ALA A 84 9.12 3.92 4.63
C ALA A 84 9.13 2.51 4.04
N LEU A 85 8.17 2.20 3.14
CA LEU A 85 7.93 0.85 2.66
C LEU A 85 7.17 0.87 1.33
N VAL A 86 7.46 -0.10 0.47
CA VAL A 86 6.64 -0.43 -0.71
C VAL A 86 5.91 -1.74 -0.49
N VAL A 87 4.59 -1.72 -0.59
CA VAL A 87 3.73 -2.91 -0.68
C VAL A 87 3.61 -3.27 -2.14
N LEU A 88 4.12 -4.43 -2.51
CA LEU A 88 4.21 -4.94 -3.87
C LEU A 88 3.31 -6.16 -4.04
N GLY A 89 2.52 -6.20 -5.12
CA GLY A 89 1.78 -7.40 -5.48
C GLY A 89 2.71 -8.55 -5.90
N ASP A 90 2.32 -9.79 -5.59
CA ASP A 90 3.08 -11.00 -5.90
C ASP A 90 2.86 -11.53 -7.33
N GLY A 91 2.25 -10.72 -8.19
CA GLY A 91 1.97 -11.05 -9.59
C GLY A 91 3.20 -11.08 -10.49
N THR A 92 2.94 -11.14 -11.80
CA THR A 92 4.00 -11.22 -12.81
C THR A 92 4.91 -9.99 -12.76
N GLY A 93 6.21 -10.20 -12.61
CA GLY A 93 7.20 -9.12 -12.59
C GLY A 93 7.62 -8.65 -11.19
N HIS A 94 6.97 -9.11 -10.12
CA HIS A 94 7.32 -8.72 -8.75
C HIS A 94 8.80 -8.92 -8.41
N ARG A 95 9.43 -10.00 -8.86
CA ARG A 95 10.86 -10.29 -8.58
C ARG A 95 11.79 -9.21 -9.13
N SER A 96 11.54 -8.76 -10.36
CA SER A 96 12.33 -7.68 -10.97
C SER A 96 12.17 -6.37 -10.21
N TRP A 97 10.93 -6.03 -9.82
CA TRP A 97 10.66 -4.84 -9.02
C TRP A 97 11.26 -4.93 -7.62
N GLN A 98 11.16 -6.09 -6.97
CA GLN A 98 11.78 -6.32 -5.67
C GLN A 98 13.29 -6.10 -5.73
N GLN A 99 13.99 -6.69 -6.71
CA GLN A 99 15.45 -6.51 -6.89
C GLN A 99 15.83 -5.04 -7.14
N GLN A 100 15.01 -4.28 -7.87
CA GLN A 100 15.26 -2.86 -8.13
C GLN A 100 15.04 -1.98 -6.90
N LEU A 101 14.07 -2.32 -6.06
CA LEU A 101 13.67 -1.51 -4.90
C LEU A 101 14.43 -1.84 -3.62
N GLU A 102 14.79 -3.11 -3.38
CA GLU A 102 15.44 -3.56 -2.14
C GLU A 102 16.69 -2.77 -1.71
N PRO A 103 17.53 -2.24 -2.64
CA PRO A 103 18.66 -1.39 -2.24
C PRO A 103 18.25 -0.05 -1.59
N TRP A 104 17.01 0.40 -1.83
CA TRP A 104 16.56 1.74 -1.48
C TRP A 104 15.42 1.75 -0.47
N LEU A 105 14.56 0.74 -0.52
CA LEU A 105 13.31 0.68 0.24
C LEU A 105 13.01 -0.76 0.67
N PRO A 106 12.52 -0.96 1.89
CA PRO A 106 11.90 -2.22 2.28
C PRO A 106 10.71 -2.54 1.37
N VAL A 107 10.56 -3.81 1.00
CA VAL A 107 9.47 -4.30 0.15
C VAL A 107 8.68 -5.37 0.90
N ALA A 108 7.36 -5.19 0.98
CA ALA A 108 6.42 -6.20 1.47
C ALA A 108 5.65 -6.79 0.30
N LEU A 109 5.67 -8.10 0.16
CA LEU A 109 4.86 -8.80 -0.84
C LEU A 109 3.47 -9.07 -0.30
N VAL A 110 2.45 -8.83 -1.12
CA VAL A 110 1.04 -9.08 -0.81
C VAL A 110 0.39 -9.85 -1.95
N GLN A 111 -0.44 -10.81 -1.60
CA GLN A 111 -1.13 -11.65 -2.57
C GLN A 111 -2.11 -10.83 -3.43
N GLU A 112 -1.92 -10.88 -4.76
CA GLU A 112 -2.79 -10.22 -5.74
C GLU A 112 -4.07 -10.99 -6.06
N ARG A 113 -4.18 -12.26 -5.68
CA ARG A 113 -5.31 -13.10 -6.07
C ARG A 113 -6.65 -12.43 -5.75
N GLY A 114 -7.49 -12.27 -6.78
CA GLY A 114 -8.82 -11.67 -6.66
C GLY A 114 -8.85 -10.14 -6.65
N THR A 115 -7.70 -9.44 -6.67
CA THR A 115 -7.65 -7.97 -6.65
C THR A 115 -8.34 -7.32 -7.84
N THR A 116 -8.32 -7.92 -9.01
CA THR A 116 -8.93 -7.34 -10.22
C THR A 116 -10.45 -7.16 -10.10
N LEU A 117 -11.16 -8.16 -9.56
CA LEU A 117 -12.61 -8.05 -9.32
C LEU A 117 -12.91 -7.05 -8.21
N GLU A 118 -12.19 -7.13 -7.10
CA GLU A 118 -12.29 -6.20 -5.98
C GLU A 118 -11.98 -4.76 -6.42
N ALA A 119 -10.94 -4.56 -7.24
CA ALA A 119 -10.56 -3.25 -7.76
C ALA A 119 -11.65 -2.65 -8.66
N ARG A 120 -12.35 -3.46 -9.47
CA ARG A 120 -13.47 -2.98 -10.28
C ARG A 120 -14.64 -2.50 -9.43
N GLU A 121 -14.98 -3.22 -8.36
CA GLU A 121 -16.00 -2.79 -7.42
C GLU A 121 -15.57 -1.55 -6.65
N ARG A 122 -14.33 -1.54 -6.16
CA ARG A 122 -13.73 -0.43 -5.45
C ARG A 122 -13.63 0.83 -6.29
N TYR A 123 -13.31 0.70 -7.58
CA TYR A 123 -13.29 1.81 -8.52
C TYR A 123 -14.63 2.58 -8.50
N TRP A 124 -15.76 1.90 -8.57
CA TRP A 124 -17.07 2.52 -8.58
C TRP A 124 -17.51 3.10 -7.23
N GLN A 125 -16.83 2.75 -6.15
CA GLN A 125 -16.98 3.42 -4.85
C GLN A 125 -16.18 4.73 -4.81
N ILE A 126 -14.98 4.74 -5.38
CA ILE A 126 -14.09 5.91 -5.44
C ILE A 126 -14.58 6.91 -6.49
N GLU A 127 -14.96 6.43 -7.67
CA GLU A 127 -15.45 7.22 -8.81
C GLU A 127 -16.85 6.74 -9.23
N PRO A 128 -17.91 7.24 -8.62
CA PRO A 128 -19.27 6.81 -8.93
C PRO A 128 -19.64 7.00 -10.39
N ALA A 129 -20.36 6.02 -10.97
CA ALA A 129 -20.83 6.08 -12.35
C ALA A 129 -21.66 7.35 -12.60
N ARG A 130 -21.51 7.94 -13.77
CA ARG A 130 -22.22 9.15 -14.21
C ARG A 130 -22.82 8.96 -15.61
N GLY A 131 -23.91 9.71 -15.90
CA GLY A 131 -24.55 9.71 -17.21
C GLY A 131 -25.11 8.34 -17.59
N TRP A 132 -25.01 7.96 -18.87
CA TRP A 132 -25.56 6.73 -19.41
C TRP A 132 -25.06 5.43 -18.73
N ARG A 133 -23.88 5.49 -18.08
CA ARG A 133 -23.34 4.35 -17.33
C ARG A 133 -24.19 3.94 -16.13
N LEU A 134 -25.03 4.84 -15.60
CA LEU A 134 -25.98 4.52 -14.53
C LEU A 134 -27.07 3.55 -15.01
N LEU A 135 -27.38 3.54 -16.31
CA LEU A 135 -28.38 2.64 -16.92
C LEU A 135 -27.86 1.22 -17.09
N LEU A 136 -26.54 1.01 -17.06
CA LEU A 136 -25.95 -0.31 -17.19
C LEU A 136 -26.01 -1.07 -15.84
N PRO A 137 -26.28 -2.39 -15.86
CA PRO A 137 -26.08 -3.24 -14.70
C PRO A 137 -24.65 -3.12 -14.16
N ARG A 138 -24.45 -3.18 -12.85
CA ARG A 138 -23.13 -2.99 -12.22
C ARG A 138 -22.05 -3.92 -12.82
N GLY A 139 -22.39 -5.17 -13.12
CA GLY A 139 -21.49 -6.15 -13.70
C GLY A 139 -21.00 -5.82 -15.12
N LEU A 140 -21.74 -4.99 -15.88
CA LEU A 140 -21.38 -4.55 -17.24
C LEU A 140 -20.70 -3.18 -17.28
N ARG A 141 -20.61 -2.49 -16.14
CA ARG A 141 -19.93 -1.20 -16.07
C ARG A 141 -18.43 -1.40 -16.14
N GLN A 142 -17.79 -0.92 -17.18
CA GLN A 142 -16.33 -0.87 -17.26
C GLN A 142 -15.83 0.54 -16.89
N PRO A 143 -14.78 0.64 -16.04
CA PRO A 143 -14.12 1.90 -15.75
C PRO A 143 -13.67 2.59 -17.04
N PRO A 144 -13.84 3.92 -17.16
CA PRO A 144 -13.46 4.67 -18.37
C PRO A 144 -11.96 4.93 -18.49
N ARG A 145 -11.18 4.61 -17.47
CA ARG A 145 -9.72 4.75 -17.42
C ARG A 145 -9.09 3.49 -16.85
N ASP A 146 -7.79 3.40 -16.95
CA ASP A 146 -6.99 2.40 -16.24
C ASP A 146 -7.21 2.54 -14.72
N TRP A 147 -7.27 1.41 -14.02
CA TRP A 147 -7.52 1.36 -12.57
C TRP A 147 -6.46 0.58 -11.79
N ASP A 148 -5.27 0.42 -12.38
CA ASP A 148 -4.14 -0.25 -11.73
C ASP A 148 -3.76 0.45 -10.40
N ASP A 149 -4.01 1.77 -10.30
CA ASP A 149 -3.88 2.54 -9.06
C ASP A 149 -4.89 2.10 -7.97
N VAL A 150 -6.05 1.59 -8.36
CA VAL A 150 -7.01 1.01 -7.41
C VAL A 150 -6.55 -0.36 -6.95
N VAL A 151 -5.92 -1.16 -7.82
CA VAL A 151 -5.27 -2.42 -7.44
C VAL A 151 -4.16 -2.14 -6.44
N ALA A 152 -3.27 -1.20 -6.74
CA ALA A 152 -2.20 -0.78 -5.82
C ALA A 152 -2.75 -0.31 -4.45
N GLN A 153 -3.88 0.38 -4.42
CA GLN A 153 -4.56 0.75 -3.16
C GLN A 153 -5.02 -0.48 -2.38
N ILE A 154 -5.65 -1.45 -3.05
CA ILE A 154 -6.11 -2.67 -2.41
C ILE A 154 -4.96 -3.46 -1.79
N LEU A 155 -3.80 -3.50 -2.45
CA LEU A 155 -2.61 -4.14 -1.89
C LEU A 155 -2.20 -3.50 -0.55
N VAL A 156 -2.18 -2.16 -0.48
CA VAL A 156 -1.90 -1.44 0.77
C VAL A 156 -2.99 -1.68 1.81
N GLU A 157 -4.27 -1.65 1.42
CA GLU A 157 -5.39 -1.91 2.32
C GLU A 157 -5.35 -3.33 2.90
N ARG A 158 -5.00 -4.34 2.08
CA ARG A 158 -4.81 -5.73 2.53
C ARG A 158 -3.64 -5.85 3.52
N TRP A 159 -2.53 -5.18 3.23
CA TRP A 159 -1.37 -5.18 4.11
C TRP A 159 -1.68 -4.52 5.45
N LEU A 160 -2.47 -3.43 5.45
CA LEU A 160 -2.90 -2.71 6.66
C LEU A 160 -4.08 -3.37 7.38
N GLY A 161 -4.78 -4.31 6.74
CA GLY A 161 -6.01 -4.93 7.27
C GLY A 161 -7.20 -3.95 7.37
N ARG A 162 -7.22 -2.86 6.61
CA ARG A 162 -8.29 -1.85 6.65
C ARG A 162 -8.39 -1.03 5.37
N TYR A 163 -9.56 -0.48 5.12
CA TYR A 163 -9.80 0.46 4.01
C TYR A 163 -9.20 1.84 4.27
N LEU A 164 -8.78 2.51 3.17
CA LEU A 164 -8.24 3.85 3.19
C LEU A 164 -9.07 4.79 2.29
N PRO A 165 -9.50 5.95 2.80
CA PRO A 165 -10.10 6.97 1.96
C PRO A 165 -9.04 7.64 1.08
N ARG A 166 -9.41 8.11 -0.12
CA ARG A 166 -8.57 8.97 -0.95
C ARG A 166 -8.76 10.44 -0.58
N GLN A 167 -7.65 11.12 -0.34
CA GLN A 167 -7.58 12.57 -0.23
C GLN A 167 -6.42 13.06 -1.12
N LEU A 168 -6.64 12.97 -2.44
CA LEU A 168 -5.62 13.31 -3.42
C LEU A 168 -5.33 14.82 -3.39
N ALA A 169 -4.07 15.19 -3.31
CA ALA A 169 -3.63 16.56 -3.46
C ALA A 169 -3.95 17.02 -4.89
N GLY A 170 -4.83 18.02 -5.07
CA GLY A 170 -5.21 18.58 -6.37
C GLY A 170 -6.55 18.16 -6.95
N GLY A 171 -7.25 17.16 -6.38
CA GLY A 171 -8.48 16.63 -6.99
C GLY A 171 -9.73 17.49 -6.84
N ASP A 172 -9.91 18.17 -5.73
CA ASP A 172 -11.16 18.91 -5.43
C ASP A 172 -10.99 20.45 -5.39
N GLY A 173 -9.79 20.93 -5.12
CA GLY A 173 -9.50 22.38 -5.07
C GLY A 173 -9.47 23.00 -6.46
N GLU A 174 -8.79 22.39 -7.42
CA GLU A 174 -8.67 22.92 -8.78
C GLU A 174 -9.99 22.81 -9.57
N ARG A 175 -10.74 21.73 -9.44
CA ARG A 175 -12.06 21.60 -10.08
C ARG A 175 -13.07 22.60 -9.51
N ARG A 176 -13.03 22.91 -8.21
CA ARG A 176 -13.87 23.96 -7.60
C ARG A 176 -13.43 25.36 -8.01
N ALA A 177 -12.10 25.61 -8.11
CA ALA A 177 -11.58 26.89 -8.58
C ALA A 177 -11.88 27.16 -10.06
N GLN A 178 -11.73 26.15 -10.95
CA GLN A 178 -12.09 26.27 -12.37
C GLN A 178 -13.61 26.42 -12.56
N LYS A 179 -14.44 25.76 -11.75
CA LYS A 179 -15.90 25.93 -11.81
C LYS A 179 -16.32 27.31 -11.34
N ARG A 180 -15.70 27.87 -10.28
CA ARG A 180 -15.95 29.23 -9.81
C ARG A 180 -15.49 30.29 -10.81
N ALA A 181 -14.31 30.09 -11.44
CA ALA A 181 -13.79 31.00 -12.47
C ALA A 181 -14.67 31.04 -13.75
N ARG A 182 -15.33 29.95 -14.10
CA ARG A 182 -16.29 29.91 -15.21
C ARG A 182 -17.63 30.58 -14.89
N THR A 183 -18.07 30.57 -13.62
CA THR A 183 -19.36 31.17 -13.20
C THR A 183 -19.25 32.70 -13.03
N VAL A 184 -18.05 33.24 -12.87
CA VAL A 184 -17.82 34.71 -12.74
C VAL A 184 -17.66 35.39 -14.11
N LYS A 185 -17.50 34.62 -15.20
CA LYS A 185 -17.36 35.14 -16.57
C LYS A 185 -18.64 35.02 -17.43
N ALA A 186 -19.73 34.57 -16.85
CA ALA A 186 -21.08 34.58 -17.45
C ALA A 186 -21.99 35.55 -16.70
#